data_721063994af8a72fb08b80b76f190135
#
_entry.id   721063994af8a72fb08b80b76f190135
#
_cell.length_a   1.000
_cell.length_b   1.000
_cell.length_c   1.000
_cell.angle_alpha   90.00
_cell.angle_beta   90.00
_cell.angle_gamma   90.00
#
_symmetry.space_group_name_H-M   'P 1'
#
loop_
_entity.id
_entity.type
_entity.pdbx_description
1 polymer ?
#
loop_
_entity_poly.entity_id
_entity_poly.type
_entity_poly.pdbx_seq_one_letter_code
_entity_poly.pdbx_strand_id
1 'polypeptide(L)'
;AVPVVLQLPPHFGRLEEDPNAVKKIASAGIPMTSTLQVFLPHFGADNRPLFRDAMPFPWDTVSSAGQGPVNARLLWEAGISYGYGTDTGWPPKESLADELRALSLLFSPRDISKILGQGAARSTLKQDLIGTLEPGKLADMVLIDGNPLTNASDLLKVVTTIKDGRIVSDRRSVRAAPRK
;
A
#
# COMPACT_ATOMS: atom_id res chain seq x y z
N ALA A 1 -20.58 5.21 10.82
CA ALA A 1 -20.27 3.82 10.52
C ALA A 1 -18.75 3.65 10.72
N VAL A 2 -18.35 2.65 11.48
CA VAL A 2 -16.93 2.29 11.62
C VAL A 2 -16.53 1.59 10.32
N PRO A 3 -15.45 2.03 9.63
CA PRO A 3 -15.00 1.32 8.44
C PRO A 3 -14.61 -0.11 8.84
N VAL A 4 -15.25 -1.09 8.25
CA VAL A 4 -14.82 -2.47 8.37
C VAL A 4 -13.63 -2.61 7.43
N VAL A 5 -12.44 -2.64 7.99
CA VAL A 5 -11.22 -2.98 7.24
C VAL A 5 -11.17 -4.50 7.19
N LEU A 6 -11.40 -5.07 6.02
CA LEU A 6 -11.14 -6.48 5.79
C LEU A 6 -9.64 -6.63 5.52
N GLN A 7 -8.91 -7.00 6.55
CA GLN A 7 -7.61 -7.61 6.38
C GLN A 7 -7.88 -9.04 5.88
N LEU A 8 -7.36 -9.40 4.72
CA LEU A 8 -7.44 -10.80 4.27
C LEU A 8 -6.48 -11.63 5.12
N PRO A 9 -6.98 -12.39 6.10
CA PRO A 9 -6.12 -13.36 6.75
C PRO A 9 -5.72 -14.43 5.73
N PRO A 10 -4.54 -15.02 5.89
CA PRO A 10 -4.04 -16.10 5.04
C PRO A 10 -4.96 -17.33 4.95
N HIS A 11 -6.00 -17.40 5.77
CA HIS A 11 -6.94 -18.51 5.88
C HIS A 11 -8.16 -18.44 4.95
N PHE A 12 -8.27 -17.42 4.10
CA PHE A 12 -9.35 -17.36 3.10
C PHE A 12 -9.07 -18.30 1.92
N GLY A 13 -8.64 -19.51 2.13
CA GLY A 13 -8.61 -20.48 1.06
C GLY A 13 -8.15 -19.92 -0.31
N ARG A 14 -8.33 -20.72 -1.30
CA ARG A 14 -8.03 -20.37 -2.70
C ARG A 14 -9.26 -19.76 -3.35
N LEU A 15 -9.33 -18.41 -3.38
CA LEU A 15 -10.46 -17.69 -3.97
C LEU A 15 -10.62 -17.96 -5.47
N GLU A 16 -9.56 -18.36 -6.16
CA GLU A 16 -9.64 -18.81 -7.56
C GLU A 16 -10.52 -20.06 -7.73
N GLU A 17 -10.70 -20.83 -6.68
CA GLU A 17 -11.55 -22.03 -6.67
C GLU A 17 -13.02 -21.70 -6.27
N ASP A 18 -13.29 -20.47 -5.77
CA ASP A 18 -14.64 -20.03 -5.38
C ASP A 18 -15.02 -18.67 -5.99
N PRO A 19 -15.39 -18.63 -7.27
CA PRO A 19 -15.86 -17.39 -7.91
C PRO A 19 -17.09 -16.75 -7.26
N ASN A 20 -17.90 -17.53 -6.54
CA ASN A 20 -19.07 -17.00 -5.83
C ASN A 20 -18.65 -16.23 -4.58
N ALA A 21 -17.64 -16.70 -3.85
CA ALA A 21 -17.06 -15.95 -2.75
C ALA A 21 -16.48 -14.60 -3.24
N VAL A 22 -15.73 -14.61 -4.35
CA VAL A 22 -15.20 -13.38 -4.95
C VAL A 22 -16.33 -12.39 -5.28
N LYS A 23 -17.39 -12.84 -5.94
CA LYS A 23 -18.55 -11.99 -6.26
C LYS A 23 -19.24 -11.45 -5.01
N LYS A 24 -19.41 -12.28 -3.99
CA LYS A 24 -20.04 -11.91 -2.72
C LYS A 24 -19.22 -10.84 -1.99
N ILE A 25 -17.90 -11.02 -1.92
CA ILE A 25 -16.99 -10.05 -1.30
C ILE A 25 -17.00 -8.73 -2.09
N ALA A 26 -16.94 -8.80 -3.42
CA ALA A 26 -16.95 -7.61 -4.27
C ALA A 26 -18.27 -6.83 -4.15
N SER A 27 -19.41 -7.54 -4.12
CA SER A 27 -20.74 -6.91 -4.01
C SER A 27 -21.00 -6.26 -2.64
N ALA A 28 -20.26 -6.63 -1.62
CA ALA A 28 -20.34 -5.99 -0.30
C ALA A 28 -19.82 -4.54 -0.32
N GLY A 29 -19.03 -4.16 -1.32
CA GLY A 29 -18.53 -2.78 -1.50
C GLY A 29 -17.59 -2.30 -0.38
N ILE A 30 -17.05 -3.24 0.42
CA ILE A 30 -16.16 -2.92 1.54
C ILE A 30 -14.75 -2.73 1.01
N PRO A 31 -14.12 -1.55 1.22
CA PRO A 31 -12.73 -1.36 0.84
C PRO A 31 -11.81 -2.23 1.69
N MET A 32 -10.73 -2.70 1.08
CA MET A 32 -9.73 -3.51 1.76
C MET A 32 -8.48 -2.68 2.02
N THR A 33 -7.76 -3.01 3.08
CA THR A 33 -6.43 -2.46 3.34
C THR A 33 -5.38 -3.50 3.00
N SER A 34 -4.44 -3.11 2.14
CA SER A 34 -3.30 -3.95 1.80
C SER A 34 -2.30 -3.96 2.96
N THR A 35 -1.83 -5.15 3.30
CA THR A 35 -0.72 -5.39 4.24
C THR A 35 0.10 -6.57 3.73
N LEU A 36 0.37 -6.60 2.42
CA LEU A 36 0.94 -7.77 1.74
C LEU A 36 2.37 -8.09 2.21
N GLN A 37 3.13 -7.06 2.59
CA GLN A 37 4.50 -7.24 3.07
C GLN A 37 4.63 -8.21 4.25
N VAL A 38 3.60 -8.28 5.11
CA VAL A 38 3.61 -9.15 6.31
C VAL A 38 3.71 -10.63 5.93
N PHE A 39 3.23 -10.98 4.74
CA PHE A 39 3.18 -12.34 4.24
C PHE A 39 4.30 -12.68 3.25
N LEU A 40 5.15 -11.73 2.92
CA LEU A 40 6.24 -11.93 1.97
C LEU A 40 7.58 -12.05 2.70
N PRO A 41 8.49 -12.90 2.21
CA PRO A 41 9.84 -12.97 2.74
C PRO A 41 10.53 -11.60 2.65
N HIS A 42 11.12 -11.16 3.75
CA HIS A 42 11.96 -9.98 3.79
C HIS A 42 13.40 -10.37 3.56
N PHE A 43 14.10 -9.58 2.74
CA PHE A 43 15.51 -9.79 2.44
C PHE A 43 16.31 -8.55 2.79
N GLY A 44 17.47 -8.76 3.45
CA GLY A 44 18.45 -7.71 3.70
C GLY A 44 19.17 -7.26 2.44
N ALA A 45 19.97 -6.22 2.58
CA ALA A 45 20.79 -5.69 1.49
C ALA A 45 21.80 -6.73 0.93
N ASP A 46 22.12 -7.73 1.73
CA ASP A 46 22.99 -8.87 1.37
C ASP A 46 22.22 -10.07 0.80
N ASN A 47 20.94 -9.89 0.47
CA ASN A 47 20.04 -10.93 -0.03
C ASN A 47 19.77 -12.08 0.94
N ARG A 48 20.09 -11.93 2.22
CA ARG A 48 19.74 -12.90 3.25
C ARG A 48 18.32 -12.67 3.76
N PRO A 49 17.56 -13.73 4.04
CA PRO A 49 16.24 -13.57 4.64
C PRO A 49 16.37 -12.87 5.99
N LEU A 50 15.59 -11.80 6.17
CA LEU A 50 15.49 -11.12 7.46
C LEU A 50 14.27 -11.68 8.19
N PHE A 51 14.53 -12.41 9.26
CA PHE A 51 13.52 -12.74 10.25
C PHE A 51 13.57 -11.63 11.30
N ARG A 52 12.79 -10.56 11.10
CA ARG A 52 12.91 -9.36 11.94
C ARG A 52 12.51 -9.59 13.40
N ASP A 53 11.66 -10.56 13.71
CA ASP A 53 11.10 -10.72 15.04
C ASP A 53 11.38 -12.06 15.70
N ALA A 54 12.42 -12.79 15.28
CA ALA A 54 12.76 -14.12 15.82
C ALA A 54 11.57 -15.10 15.87
N MET A 55 10.46 -14.75 15.27
CA MET A 55 9.33 -15.65 15.10
C MET A 55 9.66 -16.58 13.94
N PRO A 56 9.71 -17.91 14.18
CA PRO A 56 9.77 -18.84 13.08
C PRO A 56 8.57 -18.53 12.19
N PHE A 57 8.83 -18.27 10.91
CA PHE A 57 7.78 -18.14 9.92
C PHE A 57 6.90 -19.37 10.05
N PRO A 58 5.63 -19.28 10.44
CA PRO A 58 4.76 -20.44 10.47
C PRO A 58 4.75 -21.01 9.05
N TRP A 59 4.82 -22.30 8.92
CA TRP A 59 4.75 -23.00 7.61
C TRP A 59 3.54 -22.53 6.79
N ASP A 60 2.46 -22.17 7.46
CA ASP A 60 1.27 -21.57 6.90
C ASP A 60 1.54 -20.24 6.18
N THR A 61 2.55 -19.49 6.60
CA THR A 61 2.89 -18.22 5.98
C THR A 61 3.61 -18.41 4.65
N VAL A 62 4.35 -19.49 4.46
CA VAL A 62 5.00 -19.80 3.17
C VAL A 62 3.95 -20.20 2.14
N SER A 63 2.96 -21.02 2.50
CA SER A 63 1.83 -21.35 1.62
C SER A 63 0.90 -20.15 1.41
N SER A 64 0.74 -19.31 2.42
CA SER A 64 -0.06 -18.08 2.38
C SER A 64 0.62 -16.94 1.63
N ALA A 65 1.95 -16.89 1.62
CA ALA A 65 2.72 -15.87 0.90
C ALA A 65 2.44 -15.87 -0.62
N GLY A 66 2.13 -17.02 -1.20
CA GLY A 66 1.68 -17.10 -2.59
C GLY A 66 0.18 -16.85 -2.75
N GLN A 67 -0.63 -17.36 -1.84
CA GLN A 67 -2.09 -17.28 -1.94
C GLN A 67 -2.64 -15.89 -1.65
N GLY A 68 -2.08 -15.17 -0.68
CA GLY A 68 -2.49 -13.79 -0.37
C GLY A 68 -2.41 -12.86 -1.57
N PRO A 69 -1.27 -12.79 -2.28
CA PRO A 69 -1.15 -12.08 -3.55
C PRO A 69 -2.17 -12.48 -4.60
N VAL A 70 -2.39 -13.78 -4.84
CA VAL A 70 -3.37 -14.26 -5.82
C VAL A 70 -4.78 -13.77 -5.47
N ASN A 71 -5.19 -13.94 -4.21
CA ASN A 71 -6.49 -13.48 -3.73
C ASN A 71 -6.63 -11.96 -3.86
N ALA A 72 -5.58 -11.19 -3.52
CA ALA A 72 -5.59 -9.74 -3.65
C ALA A 72 -5.79 -9.31 -5.10
N ARG A 73 -5.15 -9.96 -6.05
CA ARG A 73 -5.30 -9.68 -7.48
C ARG A 73 -6.70 -9.98 -7.98
N LEU A 74 -7.25 -11.15 -7.63
CA LEU A 74 -8.61 -11.54 -8.00
C LEU A 74 -9.67 -10.54 -7.50
N LEU A 75 -9.54 -10.11 -6.25
CA LEU A 75 -10.47 -9.14 -5.66
C LEU A 75 -10.31 -7.75 -6.29
N TRP A 76 -9.10 -7.34 -6.62
CA TRP A 76 -8.88 -6.11 -7.38
C TRP A 76 -9.56 -6.15 -8.76
N GLU A 77 -9.41 -7.25 -9.49
CA GLU A 77 -10.05 -7.46 -10.79
C GLU A 77 -11.58 -7.53 -10.68
N ALA A 78 -12.10 -7.98 -9.55
CA ALA A 78 -13.52 -7.93 -9.21
C ALA A 78 -14.01 -6.53 -8.79
N GLY A 79 -13.15 -5.52 -8.78
CA GLY A 79 -13.51 -4.12 -8.53
C GLY A 79 -13.41 -3.66 -7.07
N ILE A 80 -12.80 -4.47 -6.19
CA ILE A 80 -12.59 -4.05 -4.80
C ILE A 80 -11.54 -2.95 -4.74
N SER A 81 -11.84 -1.90 -3.98
CA SER A 81 -10.91 -0.82 -3.71
C SER A 81 -9.91 -1.23 -2.63
N TYR A 82 -8.63 -1.09 -2.92
CA TYR A 82 -7.56 -1.28 -1.94
C TYR A 82 -7.05 0.05 -1.43
N GLY A 83 -6.83 0.14 -0.11
CA GLY A 83 -6.06 1.18 0.54
C GLY A 83 -4.71 0.66 1.01
N TYR A 84 -3.79 1.56 1.28
CA TYR A 84 -2.47 1.25 1.82
C TYR A 84 -2.54 0.99 3.33
N GLY A 85 -1.86 -0.04 3.79
CA GLY A 85 -1.60 -0.35 5.19
C GLY A 85 -0.33 -1.19 5.31
N THR A 86 0.17 -1.39 6.52
CA THR A 86 1.41 -2.14 6.77
C THR A 86 1.27 -3.21 7.83
N ASP A 87 0.42 -2.99 8.82
CA ASP A 87 0.24 -3.88 9.99
C ASP A 87 1.57 -4.21 10.71
N THR A 88 2.46 -3.23 10.79
CA THR A 88 3.79 -3.39 11.40
C THR A 88 4.10 -2.25 12.36
N GLY A 89 4.95 -2.53 13.37
CA GLY A 89 5.55 -1.54 14.24
C GLY A 89 6.88 -0.96 13.72
N TRP A 90 7.23 -1.20 12.46
CA TRP A 90 8.49 -0.74 11.87
C TRP A 90 8.46 0.75 11.52
N PRO A 91 9.63 1.38 11.35
CA PRO A 91 9.68 2.76 10.94
C PRO A 91 8.88 2.99 9.64
N PRO A 92 8.07 4.06 9.56
CA PRO A 92 7.13 4.26 8.44
C PRO A 92 7.77 4.22 7.05
N LYS A 93 9.00 4.71 6.92
CA LYS A 93 9.71 4.70 5.64
C LYS A 93 10.08 3.27 5.18
N GLU A 94 10.49 2.43 6.12
CA GLU A 94 10.83 1.03 5.85
C GLU A 94 9.58 0.24 5.53
N SER A 95 8.53 0.40 6.33
CA SER A 95 7.23 -0.22 6.09
C SER A 95 6.65 0.14 4.73
N LEU A 96 6.76 1.42 4.32
CA LEU A 96 6.33 1.84 2.98
C LEU A 96 7.17 1.17 1.88
N ALA A 97 8.49 1.11 2.05
CA ALA A 97 9.37 0.50 1.05
C ALA A 97 9.06 -0.99 0.86
N ASP A 98 8.81 -1.71 1.95
CA ASP A 98 8.49 -3.13 1.92
C ASP A 98 7.10 -3.38 1.31
N GLU A 99 6.09 -2.58 1.67
CA GLU A 99 4.76 -2.71 1.07
C GLU A 99 4.77 -2.35 -0.42
N LEU A 100 5.50 -1.32 -0.85
CA LEU A 100 5.67 -1.00 -2.26
C LEU A 100 6.30 -2.15 -3.05
N ARG A 101 7.27 -2.85 -2.45
CA ARG A 101 7.87 -4.03 -3.05
C ARG A 101 6.85 -5.15 -3.20
N ALA A 102 6.06 -5.42 -2.15
CA ALA A 102 5.00 -6.42 -2.16
C ALA A 102 3.92 -6.10 -3.20
N LEU A 103 3.43 -4.87 -3.22
CA LEU A 103 2.44 -4.40 -4.19
C LEU A 103 2.95 -4.50 -5.63
N SER A 104 4.25 -4.25 -5.86
CA SER A 104 4.86 -4.29 -7.20
C SER A 104 4.91 -5.69 -7.81
N LEU A 105 4.70 -6.74 -7.02
CA LEU A 105 4.54 -8.11 -7.53
C LEU A 105 3.18 -8.32 -8.22
N LEU A 106 2.20 -7.49 -7.92
CA LEU A 106 0.79 -7.69 -8.28
C LEU A 106 0.21 -6.58 -9.13
N PHE A 107 0.64 -5.36 -8.88
CA PHE A 107 0.01 -4.15 -9.40
C PHE A 107 0.98 -3.31 -10.22
N SER A 108 0.43 -2.65 -11.22
CA SER A 108 1.20 -1.66 -11.97
C SER A 108 1.54 -0.44 -11.09
N PRO A 109 2.59 0.33 -11.40
CA PRO A 109 2.89 1.58 -10.69
C PRO A 109 1.71 2.56 -10.63
N ARG A 110 0.87 2.58 -11.68
CA ARG A 110 -0.37 3.38 -11.71
C ARG A 110 -1.39 2.88 -10.69
N ASP A 111 -1.57 1.57 -10.57
CA ASP A 111 -2.52 1.00 -9.62
C ASP A 111 -2.03 1.21 -8.19
N ILE A 112 -0.73 1.05 -7.95
CA ILE A 112 -0.11 1.36 -6.65
C ILE A 112 -0.35 2.82 -6.26
N SER A 113 -0.18 3.76 -7.20
CA SER A 113 -0.47 5.18 -6.95
C SER A 113 -1.94 5.42 -6.59
N LYS A 114 -2.88 4.68 -7.22
CA LYS A 114 -4.31 4.72 -6.84
C LYS A 114 -4.55 4.13 -5.45
N ILE A 115 -3.90 3.02 -5.11
CA ILE A 115 -4.00 2.38 -3.79
C ILE A 115 -3.56 3.34 -2.69
N LEU A 116 -2.42 4.03 -2.87
CA LEU A 116 -1.90 4.96 -1.88
C LEU A 116 -2.70 6.28 -1.79
N GLY A 117 -3.35 6.70 -2.85
CA GLY A 117 -4.16 7.92 -2.89
C GLY A 117 -5.65 7.64 -2.69
N GLN A 118 -6.34 7.37 -3.77
CA GLN A 118 -7.80 7.18 -3.79
C GLN A 118 -8.26 6.01 -2.91
N GLY A 119 -7.53 4.90 -2.96
CA GLY A 119 -7.85 3.71 -2.18
C GLY A 119 -7.75 3.97 -0.68
N ALA A 120 -6.66 4.61 -0.24
CA ALA A 120 -6.48 4.99 1.16
C ALA A 120 -7.56 5.96 1.64
N ALA A 121 -7.97 6.92 0.79
CA ALA A 121 -9.06 7.83 1.10
C ALA A 121 -10.39 7.09 1.29
N ARG A 122 -10.70 6.11 0.44
CA ARG A 122 -11.90 5.27 0.56
C ARG A 122 -11.86 4.38 1.80
N SER A 123 -10.73 3.76 2.10
CA SER A 123 -10.57 2.90 3.29
C SER A 123 -10.77 3.67 4.59
N THR A 124 -10.51 4.97 4.58
CA THR A 124 -10.73 5.86 5.73
C THR A 124 -12.05 6.62 5.68
N LEU A 125 -12.90 6.36 4.68
CA LEU A 125 -14.17 7.07 4.42
C LEU A 125 -13.98 8.59 4.27
N LYS A 126 -12.88 9.01 3.65
CA LYS A 126 -12.50 10.41 3.43
C LYS A 126 -12.38 10.78 1.95
N GLN A 127 -12.89 9.95 1.04
CA GLN A 127 -12.80 10.14 -0.41
C GLN A 127 -13.39 11.47 -0.91
N ASP A 128 -14.33 12.06 -0.16
CA ASP A 128 -14.91 13.36 -0.49
C ASP A 128 -14.01 14.53 -0.11
N LEU A 129 -13.02 14.29 0.76
CA LEU A 129 -12.12 15.32 1.27
C LEU A 129 -10.68 15.22 0.73
N ILE A 130 -10.21 14.00 0.47
CA ILE A 130 -8.81 13.72 0.10
C ILE A 130 -8.73 12.62 -0.96
N GLY A 131 -7.52 12.32 -1.43
CA GLY A 131 -7.21 11.19 -2.32
C GLY A 131 -7.11 11.56 -3.79
N THR A 132 -7.60 12.74 -4.18
CA THR A 132 -7.48 13.29 -5.53
C THR A 132 -7.25 14.82 -5.46
N LEU A 133 -6.69 15.37 -6.53
CA LEU A 133 -6.53 16.82 -6.69
C LEU A 133 -7.74 17.37 -7.46
N GLU A 134 -8.77 17.77 -6.73
CA GLU A 134 -10.02 18.29 -7.28
C GLU A 134 -10.46 19.54 -6.51
N PRO A 135 -11.15 20.50 -7.18
CA PRO A 135 -11.74 21.65 -6.50
C PRO A 135 -12.66 21.21 -5.36
N GLY A 136 -12.54 21.86 -4.21
CA GLY A 136 -13.35 21.57 -3.01
C GLY A 136 -12.74 20.53 -2.07
N LYS A 137 -11.68 19.83 -2.46
CA LYS A 137 -10.95 18.93 -1.56
C LYS A 137 -9.81 19.63 -0.83
N LEU A 138 -9.36 19.01 0.24
CA LEU A 138 -8.18 19.47 0.97
C LEU A 138 -6.94 19.41 0.08
N ALA A 139 -6.12 20.44 0.13
CA ALA A 139 -4.89 20.52 -0.63
C ALA A 139 -3.76 19.73 0.07
N ASP A 140 -3.97 18.41 0.21
CA ASP A 140 -3.00 17.46 0.74
C ASP A 140 -2.22 16.84 -0.42
N MET A 141 -0.95 17.20 -0.55
CA MET A 141 -0.13 16.83 -1.71
C MET A 141 1.30 16.49 -1.31
N VAL A 142 1.94 15.68 -2.14
CA VAL A 142 3.39 15.47 -2.09
C VAL A 142 4.00 15.76 -3.46
N LEU A 143 5.17 16.38 -3.48
CA LEU A 143 6.01 16.46 -4.67
C LEU A 143 7.06 15.35 -4.58
N ILE A 144 7.25 14.65 -5.68
CA ILE A 144 8.11 13.48 -5.76
C ILE A 144 9.20 13.76 -6.80
N ASP A 145 10.44 13.43 -6.44
CA ASP A 145 11.59 13.48 -7.36
C ASP A 145 11.62 12.18 -8.18
N GLY A 146 10.85 12.14 -9.27
CA GLY A 146 10.70 10.97 -10.13
C GLY A 146 9.29 10.85 -10.72
N ASN A 147 8.99 9.68 -11.27
CA ASN A 147 7.70 9.39 -11.86
C ASN A 147 7.08 8.12 -11.27
N PRO A 148 6.25 8.24 -10.21
CA PRO A 148 5.64 7.08 -9.55
C PRO A 148 4.65 6.31 -10.45
N LEU A 149 4.22 6.88 -11.56
CA LEU A 149 3.34 6.20 -12.51
C LEU A 149 4.06 5.20 -13.42
N THR A 150 5.39 5.27 -13.45
CA THR A 150 6.25 4.33 -14.19
C THR A 150 7.14 3.50 -13.28
N ASN A 151 7.47 4.02 -12.10
CA ASN A 151 8.28 3.34 -11.10
C ASN A 151 7.73 3.61 -9.71
N ALA A 152 7.07 2.61 -9.11
CA ALA A 152 6.46 2.73 -7.79
C ALA A 152 7.46 3.12 -6.69
N SER A 153 8.74 2.73 -6.79
CA SER A 153 9.76 3.09 -5.81
C SER A 153 10.03 4.59 -5.75
N ASP A 154 9.63 5.36 -6.77
CA ASP A 154 9.76 6.82 -6.75
C ASP A 154 8.85 7.48 -5.70
N LEU A 155 7.80 6.77 -5.22
CA LEU A 155 6.99 7.19 -4.08
C LEU A 155 7.80 7.40 -2.79
N LEU A 156 8.99 6.82 -2.69
CA LEU A 156 9.91 7.03 -1.57
C LEU A 156 10.72 8.33 -1.69
N LYS A 157 10.68 9.00 -2.84
CA LYS A 157 11.48 10.19 -3.16
C LYS A 157 10.69 11.48 -2.94
N VAL A 158 9.94 11.57 -1.83
CA VAL A 158 9.20 12.78 -1.48
C VAL A 158 10.17 13.93 -1.18
N VAL A 159 10.00 15.05 -1.87
CA VAL A 159 10.81 16.28 -1.68
C VAL A 159 10.04 17.36 -0.97
N THR A 160 8.73 17.47 -1.17
CA THR A 160 7.89 18.45 -0.48
C THR A 160 6.60 17.77 -0.03
N THR A 161 6.17 18.07 1.18
CA THR A 161 4.86 17.66 1.70
C THR A 161 4.03 18.91 1.97
N ILE A 162 2.82 18.92 1.44
CA ILE A 162 1.83 19.97 1.61
C ILE A 162 0.63 19.37 2.33
N LYS A 163 0.22 20.01 3.41
CA LYS A 163 -0.93 19.63 4.20
C LYS A 163 -1.88 20.82 4.30
N ASP A 164 -3.12 20.64 3.87
CA ASP A 164 -4.15 21.71 3.87
C ASP A 164 -3.63 23.01 3.22
N GLY A 165 -2.98 22.86 2.06
CA GLY A 165 -2.42 23.97 1.29
C GLY A 165 -1.13 24.59 1.87
N ARG A 166 -0.62 24.09 2.99
CA ARG A 166 0.60 24.61 3.64
C ARG A 166 1.76 23.64 3.49
N ILE A 167 2.94 24.17 3.15
CA ILE A 167 4.17 23.36 3.13
C ILE A 167 4.55 23.00 4.56
N VAL A 168 4.53 21.69 4.88
CA VAL A 168 4.91 21.18 6.20
C VAL A 168 6.30 20.56 6.21
N SER A 169 6.82 20.20 5.03
CA SER A 169 8.20 19.73 4.86
C SER A 169 8.68 20.06 3.45
N ASP A 170 9.91 20.58 3.35
CA ASP A 170 10.56 20.84 2.05
C ASP A 170 12.05 20.48 2.14
N ARG A 171 12.45 19.47 1.38
CA ARG A 171 13.84 19.01 1.30
C ARG A 171 14.64 19.66 0.17
N ARG A 172 14.02 20.48 -0.67
CA ARG A 172 14.70 21.17 -1.78
C ARG A 172 15.71 22.19 -1.26
N SER A 173 15.37 22.88 -0.18
CA SER A 173 16.23 23.88 0.46
C SER A 173 17.53 23.29 1.05
N VAL A 174 17.51 22.02 1.47
CA VAL A 174 18.68 21.33 2.02
C VAL A 174 19.70 20.96 0.92
N ARG A 175 19.23 20.74 -0.32
CA ARG A 175 20.10 20.44 -1.48
C ARG A 175 20.78 21.69 -2.06
N ALA A 176 20.22 22.88 -1.80
CA ALA A 176 20.75 24.14 -2.34
C ALA A 176 21.85 24.78 -1.48
N ALA A 177 22.16 24.27 -0.29
CA ALA A 177 23.24 24.78 0.52
C ALA A 177 24.59 24.33 -0.06
N PRO A 178 25.50 25.25 -0.46
CA PRO A 178 26.82 24.87 -0.94
C PRO A 178 27.57 24.17 0.17
N ARG A 179 28.16 23.02 -0.14
CA ARG A 179 29.12 22.38 0.75
C ARG A 179 30.33 23.31 0.90
N LYS A 180 30.53 23.82 2.11
CA LYS A 180 31.76 24.55 2.47
C LYS A 180 32.92 23.58 2.56
#